data_c71908eba47de593af9965da009d6468
#
_entry.id   c71908eba47de593af9965da009d6468
#
_cell.length_a   1.000
_cell.length_b   1.000
_cell.length_c   1.000
_cell.angle_alpha   90.00
_cell.angle_beta   90.00
_cell.angle_gamma   90.00
#
_symmetry.space_group_name_H-M   'P 1'
#
loop_
_entity.id
_entity.type
_entity.pdbx_description
1 polymer ?
#
loop_
_entity_poly.entity_id
_entity_poly.type
_entity_poly.pdbx_seq_one_letter_code
_entity_poly.pdbx_strand_id
1 'polypeptide(L)'
;QRGMILTDHYTGSPVCAPARAVLLTGLHSGNNPIRGNDEWRERGDVWSFQAMFDNPELEGQRPLPDSIVTVAKLLQSKGYKTGMVGKWGLGAPKTNSIPNNKGFDFFYGYNCQRQAHTLYPSHLWRNKERDILDNKIVNKGKLKKGLNPYTQESYKAYNQNDYAPTLMHNEALRFLDRNKENNFFLYYASPIPHLPLQAPQNWVDYYREKFGEEEPYIGGSGYYPNQYPKATYAAMISYLDQQVGEIVKKLKEIGEYENTFIIFSSDNGPXX
;
A
#
# COMPACT_ATOMS: atom_id res chain seq x y z
N GLN A 1 3.16 -23.46 -10.44
CA GLN A 1 4.28 -22.73 -9.83
C GLN A 1 5.59 -23.16 -10.48
N ARG A 2 6.44 -22.19 -10.83
CA ARG A 2 7.72 -22.44 -11.49
C ARG A 2 8.91 -21.83 -10.72
N GLY A 3 8.70 -21.50 -9.47
CA GLY A 3 9.71 -20.82 -8.64
C GLY A 3 10.05 -21.59 -7.39
N MET A 4 10.90 -20.98 -6.59
CA MET A 4 11.30 -21.51 -5.27
C MET A 4 10.34 -20.97 -4.22
N ILE A 5 9.90 -21.83 -3.31
CA ILE A 5 9.11 -21.46 -2.15
C ILE A 5 10.00 -21.56 -0.92
N LEU A 6 10.15 -20.47 -0.19
CA LEU A 6 10.89 -20.45 1.07
C LEU A 6 9.87 -20.64 2.20
N THR A 7 9.83 -21.85 2.77
CA THR A 7 8.84 -22.22 3.78
C THR A 7 9.16 -21.66 5.17
N ASP A 8 10.43 -21.34 5.41
CA ASP A 8 10.90 -20.84 6.70
C ASP A 8 11.51 -19.45 6.55
N HIS A 9 10.73 -18.55 5.91
CA HIS A 9 11.12 -17.16 5.73
C HIS A 9 10.49 -16.31 6.83
N TYR A 10 11.31 -15.51 7.51
CA TYR A 10 10.87 -14.64 8.60
C TYR A 10 11.03 -13.18 8.22
N THR A 11 9.97 -12.39 8.39
CA THR A 11 10.06 -10.96 8.23
C THR A 11 10.84 -10.32 9.39
N GLY A 12 11.42 -9.16 9.16
CA GLY A 12 12.28 -8.51 10.14
C GLY A 12 11.57 -7.89 11.33
N SER A 13 10.24 -7.82 11.30
CA SER A 13 9.43 -7.25 12.40
C SER A 13 7.97 -7.64 12.19
N PRO A 14 7.17 -7.75 13.27
CA PRO A 14 5.75 -8.08 13.11
C PRO A 14 4.86 -6.88 12.72
N VAL A 15 5.43 -5.67 12.55
CA VAL A 15 4.65 -4.47 12.19
C VAL A 15 5.28 -3.73 11.01
N CYS A 16 4.45 -2.93 10.33
CA CYS A 16 4.69 -2.35 9.01
C CYS A 16 6.02 -1.60 8.84
N ALA A 17 6.18 -0.45 9.52
CA ALA A 17 7.33 0.43 9.24
C ALA A 17 8.67 -0.25 9.55
N PRO A 18 8.86 -0.91 10.70
CA PRO A 18 10.13 -1.56 10.94
C PRO A 18 10.38 -2.75 10.01
N ALA A 19 9.35 -3.55 9.64
CA ALA A 19 9.53 -4.64 8.68
C ALA A 19 9.98 -4.12 7.31
N ARG A 20 9.34 -3.03 6.85
CA ARG A 20 9.70 -2.38 5.58
C ARG A 20 11.10 -1.79 5.63
N ALA A 21 11.49 -1.20 6.78
CA ALA A 21 12.84 -0.68 6.97
C ALA A 21 13.88 -1.80 6.91
N VAL A 22 13.63 -2.94 7.58
CA VAL A 22 14.52 -4.10 7.52
C VAL A 22 14.67 -4.59 6.08
N LEU A 23 13.53 -4.74 5.38
CA LEU A 23 13.52 -5.23 3.99
C LEU A 23 14.38 -4.33 3.07
N LEU A 24 14.17 -3.01 3.16
CA LEU A 24 14.82 -2.07 2.24
C LEU A 24 16.28 -1.77 2.59
N THR A 25 16.68 -1.95 3.86
CA THR A 25 18.03 -1.57 4.31
C THR A 25 18.93 -2.77 4.55
N GLY A 26 18.36 -3.97 4.73
CA GLY A 26 19.12 -5.15 5.14
C GLY A 26 19.60 -5.09 6.58
N LEU A 27 19.21 -4.07 7.36
CA LEU A 27 19.61 -3.92 8.75
C LEU A 27 18.65 -4.68 9.66
N HIS A 28 19.15 -5.62 10.42
CA HIS A 28 18.37 -6.34 11.43
C HIS A 28 17.67 -5.34 12.37
N SER A 29 16.49 -5.69 12.86
CA SER A 29 15.65 -4.80 13.69
C SER A 29 16.39 -4.21 14.92
N GLY A 30 17.37 -4.94 15.46
CA GLY A 30 18.21 -4.44 16.55
C GLY A 30 19.11 -3.27 16.16
N ASN A 31 19.46 -3.17 14.87
CA ASN A 31 20.36 -2.13 14.36
C ASN A 31 19.63 -1.13 13.45
N ASN A 32 18.33 -1.31 13.23
CA ASN A 32 17.55 -0.44 12.36
C ASN A 32 16.98 0.71 13.21
N PRO A 33 17.07 1.97 12.75
CA PRO A 33 16.53 3.10 13.53
C PRO A 33 15.00 3.10 13.62
N ILE A 34 14.31 2.43 12.70
CA ILE A 34 12.85 2.36 12.72
C ILE A 34 12.44 1.13 13.55
N ARG A 35 12.04 1.39 14.79
CA ARG A 35 11.73 0.35 15.78
C ARG A 35 10.23 0.12 15.98
N GLY A 36 9.38 0.97 15.38
CA GLY A 36 7.93 0.87 15.52
C GLY A 36 7.23 1.74 14.48
N ASN A 37 5.91 1.73 14.51
CA ASN A 37 5.10 2.61 13.66
C ASN A 37 5.05 4.00 14.31
N ASP A 38 6.11 4.77 14.17
CA ASP A 38 6.22 6.11 14.75
C ASP A 38 5.54 7.13 13.83
N GLU A 39 4.40 7.61 14.28
CA GLU A 39 3.58 8.55 13.53
C GLU A 39 4.08 9.99 13.61
N TRP A 40 5.19 10.22 14.32
CA TRP A 40 5.84 11.51 14.44
C TRP A 40 4.86 12.59 14.95
N ARG A 41 4.25 12.30 16.09
CA ARG A 41 3.14 13.05 16.67
C ARG A 41 3.46 14.49 17.03
N GLU A 42 4.73 14.80 17.22
CA GLU A 42 5.18 16.15 17.59
C GLU A 42 4.78 17.21 16.54
N ARG A 43 4.42 16.78 15.35
CA ARG A 43 4.00 17.70 14.27
C ARG A 43 2.57 18.22 14.41
N GLY A 44 1.72 17.57 15.24
CA GLY A 44 0.34 18.00 15.44
C GLY A 44 -0.67 16.89 15.20
N ASP A 45 -1.80 17.21 14.56
CA ASP A 45 -2.90 16.25 14.36
C ASP A 45 -2.60 15.30 13.21
N VAL A 46 -1.67 14.38 13.46
CA VAL A 46 -1.20 13.41 12.47
C VAL A 46 -2.18 12.25 12.24
N TRP A 47 -3.33 12.23 12.95
CA TRP A 47 -4.32 11.17 12.79
C TRP A 47 -5.53 11.58 11.95
N SER A 48 -5.67 12.87 11.64
CA SER A 48 -6.78 13.40 10.86
C SER A 48 -6.45 13.40 9.37
N PHE A 49 -7.26 12.72 8.56
CA PHE A 49 -7.12 12.76 7.10
C PHE A 49 -7.34 14.18 6.57
N GLN A 50 -8.26 14.94 7.19
CA GLN A 50 -8.51 16.32 6.78
C GLN A 50 -7.30 17.20 7.09
N ALA A 51 -6.72 17.06 8.30
CA ALA A 51 -5.53 17.85 8.66
C ALA A 51 -4.36 17.55 7.72
N MET A 52 -4.14 16.27 7.38
CA MET A 52 -3.10 15.88 6.41
C MET A 52 -3.36 16.46 5.02
N PHE A 53 -4.63 16.52 4.61
CA PHE A 53 -4.99 17.11 3.31
C PHE A 53 -4.69 18.61 3.32
N ASP A 54 -5.05 19.31 4.40
CA ASP A 54 -4.86 20.76 4.52
C ASP A 54 -3.39 21.12 4.71
N ASN A 55 -2.61 20.26 5.38
CA ASN A 55 -1.18 20.48 5.62
C ASN A 55 -0.38 19.19 5.37
N PRO A 56 0.27 19.07 4.20
CA PRO A 56 1.06 17.87 3.86
C PRO A 56 2.20 17.58 4.85
N GLU A 57 2.63 18.53 5.65
CA GLU A 57 3.68 18.30 6.65
C GLU A 57 3.21 17.37 7.77
N LEU A 58 1.89 17.18 7.91
CA LEU A 58 1.34 16.23 8.88
C LEU A 58 1.31 14.79 8.34
N GLU A 59 1.57 14.59 7.05
CA GLU A 59 1.62 13.26 6.43
C GLU A 59 2.94 12.55 6.73
N GLY A 60 2.89 11.23 6.71
CA GLY A 60 4.10 10.40 6.78
C GLY A 60 4.46 9.99 8.19
N GLN A 61 5.59 9.35 8.29
CA GLN A 61 6.14 8.80 9.51
C GLN A 61 7.50 9.44 9.80
N ARG A 62 8.10 9.10 10.95
CA ARG A 62 9.45 9.57 11.29
C ARG A 62 10.44 9.12 10.21
N PRO A 63 11.26 10.05 9.70
CA PRO A 63 12.16 9.73 8.57
C PRO A 63 13.27 8.75 8.91
N LEU A 64 13.67 7.96 7.92
CA LEU A 64 14.96 7.26 7.95
C LEU A 64 16.10 8.29 7.95
N PRO A 65 17.12 8.11 8.79
CA PRO A 65 18.32 8.96 8.72
C PRO A 65 18.98 8.97 7.35
N ASP A 66 19.65 10.07 7.04
CA ASP A 66 20.31 10.23 5.74
C ASP A 66 21.45 9.21 5.52
N SER A 67 22.07 8.78 6.60
CA SER A 67 23.16 7.78 6.55
C SER A 67 22.69 6.38 6.15
N ILE A 68 21.38 6.12 6.22
CA ILE A 68 20.85 4.79 5.91
C ILE A 68 20.66 4.63 4.40
N VAL A 69 21.32 3.63 3.85
CA VAL A 69 21.29 3.30 2.42
C VAL A 69 20.27 2.18 2.19
N THR A 70 19.43 2.34 1.18
CA THR A 70 18.45 1.32 0.79
C THR A 70 18.97 0.48 -0.37
N VAL A 71 18.38 -0.70 -0.56
CA VAL A 71 18.67 -1.55 -1.72
C VAL A 71 18.36 -0.79 -3.02
N ALA A 72 17.31 0.06 -3.02
CA ALA A 72 16.98 0.88 -4.19
C ALA A 72 18.13 1.84 -4.52
N LYS A 73 18.73 2.49 -3.51
CA LYS A 73 19.85 3.40 -3.71
C LYS A 73 21.07 2.68 -4.30
N LEU A 74 21.34 1.45 -3.82
CA LEU A 74 22.43 0.63 -4.35
C LEU A 74 22.18 0.28 -5.83
N LEU A 75 20.99 -0.19 -6.16
CA LEU A 75 20.65 -0.56 -7.53
C LEU A 75 20.66 0.66 -8.45
N GLN A 76 20.12 1.79 -7.98
CA GLN A 76 20.17 3.06 -8.74
C GLN A 76 21.62 3.43 -9.07
N SER A 77 22.54 3.28 -8.10
CA SER A 77 23.96 3.60 -8.31
C SER A 77 24.65 2.65 -9.33
N LYS A 78 24.00 1.51 -9.60
CA LYS A 78 24.48 0.54 -10.61
C LYS A 78 23.75 0.68 -11.95
N GLY A 79 23.01 1.78 -12.14
CA GLY A 79 22.34 2.07 -13.39
C GLY A 79 20.95 1.49 -13.58
N TYR A 80 20.41 0.84 -12.56
CA TYR A 80 19.02 0.38 -12.64
C TYR A 80 18.06 1.56 -12.61
N LYS A 81 17.00 1.47 -13.38
CA LYS A 81 15.84 2.35 -13.26
C LYS A 81 14.98 1.83 -12.11
N THR A 82 14.74 2.68 -11.12
CA THR A 82 14.12 2.22 -9.88
C THR A 82 12.74 2.84 -9.70
N GLY A 83 11.74 2.00 -9.43
CA GLY A 83 10.38 2.45 -9.21
C GLY A 83 9.77 1.86 -7.96
N MET A 84 8.86 2.61 -7.36
CA MET A 84 8.07 2.12 -6.24
C MET A 84 6.62 2.52 -6.44
N VAL A 85 5.71 1.58 -6.22
CA VAL A 85 4.29 1.88 -6.05
C VAL A 85 3.83 1.30 -4.73
N GLY A 86 2.87 1.99 -4.09
CA GLY A 86 2.28 1.47 -2.86
C GLY A 86 2.57 2.29 -1.63
N LYS A 87 2.72 1.62 -0.50
CA LYS A 87 2.82 2.25 0.81
C LYS A 87 4.28 2.44 1.23
N TRP A 88 4.72 3.71 1.40
CA TRP A 88 6.08 4.03 1.86
C TRP A 88 6.23 3.85 3.38
N GLY A 89 5.79 4.81 4.17
CA GLY A 89 5.78 4.70 5.63
C GLY A 89 7.12 4.84 6.33
N LEU A 90 8.17 5.31 5.64
CA LEU A 90 9.53 5.45 6.18
C LEU A 90 10.03 6.88 6.10
N GLY A 91 9.11 7.84 6.10
CA GLY A 91 9.42 9.25 6.03
C GLY A 91 8.19 10.08 5.73
N ALA A 92 8.41 11.34 5.42
CA ALA A 92 7.34 12.31 5.27
C ALA A 92 7.64 13.28 4.14
N PRO A 93 6.60 13.88 3.52
CA PRO A 93 6.81 14.95 2.53
C PRO A 93 7.70 16.06 3.09
N LYS A 94 8.47 16.69 2.23
CA LYS A 94 9.43 17.77 2.56
C LYS A 94 10.59 17.31 3.45
N THR A 95 10.81 16.00 3.60
CA THR A 95 12.00 15.47 4.28
C THR A 95 12.91 14.77 3.28
N ASN A 96 14.14 14.44 3.71
CA ASN A 96 15.06 13.64 2.91
C ASN A 96 14.66 12.16 2.84
N SER A 97 13.58 11.76 3.51
CA SER A 97 13.15 10.36 3.53
C SER A 97 11.84 10.14 2.78
N ILE A 98 11.69 10.79 1.63
CA ILE A 98 10.67 10.41 0.63
C ILE A 98 11.28 9.34 -0.29
N PRO A 99 10.46 8.53 -0.97
CA PRO A 99 11.02 7.46 -1.83
C PRO A 99 12.04 7.96 -2.85
N ASN A 100 11.80 9.12 -3.47
CA ASN A 100 12.72 9.66 -4.49
C ASN A 100 14.09 10.00 -3.93
N ASN A 101 14.20 10.35 -2.67
CA ASN A 101 15.49 10.65 -2.03
C ASN A 101 16.15 9.39 -1.46
N LYS A 102 15.42 8.27 -1.40
CA LYS A 102 15.91 6.99 -0.88
C LYS A 102 16.12 5.95 -1.99
N GLY A 103 16.33 6.43 -3.23
CA GLY A 103 16.81 5.60 -4.32
C GLY A 103 15.78 5.21 -5.37
N PHE A 104 14.58 5.78 -5.34
CA PHE A 104 13.56 5.50 -6.34
C PHE A 104 13.45 6.66 -7.34
N ASP A 105 13.73 6.39 -8.61
CA ASP A 105 13.56 7.37 -9.71
C ASP A 105 12.08 7.75 -9.86
N PHE A 106 11.18 6.80 -9.61
CA PHE A 106 9.74 6.97 -9.74
C PHE A 106 9.04 6.45 -8.49
N PHE A 107 8.03 7.19 -8.05
CA PHE A 107 7.16 6.79 -6.94
C PHE A 107 5.71 7.15 -7.26
N TYR A 108 4.79 6.22 -6.99
CA TYR A 108 3.35 6.51 -6.99
C TYR A 108 2.69 5.74 -5.85
N GLY A 109 2.13 6.48 -4.88
CA GLY A 109 1.49 5.82 -3.74
C GLY A 109 1.28 6.71 -2.53
N TYR A 110 1.23 6.06 -1.37
CA TYR A 110 1.07 6.71 -0.07
C TYR A 110 2.42 7.04 0.54
N ASN A 111 2.69 8.30 0.84
CA ASN A 111 3.82 8.64 1.72
C ASN A 111 3.55 8.15 3.15
N CYS A 112 2.30 8.23 3.56
CA CYS A 112 1.86 8.01 4.93
C CYS A 112 1.14 6.66 5.07
N GLN A 113 1.63 5.78 5.93
CA GLN A 113 0.95 4.49 6.09
C GLN A 113 -0.41 4.61 6.79
N ARG A 114 -0.65 5.67 7.62
CA ARG A 114 -1.99 5.92 8.19
C ARG A 114 -3.00 6.23 7.08
N GLN A 115 -2.58 6.96 6.05
CA GLN A 115 -3.47 7.30 4.93
C GLN A 115 -3.88 6.04 4.16
N ALA A 116 -3.05 4.98 4.18
CA ALA A 116 -3.42 3.70 3.59
C ALA A 116 -4.50 2.95 4.40
N HIS A 117 -5.00 3.56 5.49
CA HIS A 117 -6.21 3.10 6.18
C HIS A 117 -7.48 3.63 5.51
N THR A 118 -7.38 4.14 4.28
CA THR A 118 -8.46 4.25 3.30
C THR A 118 -7.89 3.86 1.95
N LEU A 119 -8.60 3.00 1.22
CA LEU A 119 -8.20 2.65 -0.14
C LEU A 119 -8.88 3.56 -1.18
N TYR A 120 -9.65 4.55 -0.68
CA TYR A 120 -10.18 5.67 -1.47
C TYR A 120 -9.69 6.98 -0.83
N PRO A 121 -8.36 7.26 -0.89
CA PRO A 121 -7.80 8.46 -0.27
C PRO A 121 -8.13 9.72 -1.08
N SER A 122 -8.02 10.88 -0.44
CA SER A 122 -8.18 12.17 -1.12
C SER A 122 -7.07 12.42 -2.15
N HIS A 123 -5.91 11.81 -1.96
CA HIS A 123 -4.76 11.98 -2.86
C HIS A 123 -3.77 10.84 -2.68
N LEU A 124 -2.94 10.67 -3.70
CA LEU A 124 -1.71 9.89 -3.65
C LEU A 124 -0.56 10.84 -4.01
N TRP A 125 0.65 10.35 -3.96
CA TRP A 125 1.83 11.12 -4.35
C TRP A 125 2.43 10.54 -5.62
N ARG A 126 2.67 11.40 -6.60
CA ARG A 126 3.45 11.09 -7.79
C ARG A 126 4.80 11.79 -7.60
N ASN A 127 5.79 11.03 -7.20
CA ASN A 127 7.09 11.58 -6.84
C ASN A 127 6.91 12.61 -5.70
N LYS A 128 7.19 13.88 -5.97
CA LYS A 128 7.14 14.95 -4.96
C LYS A 128 5.84 15.76 -5.00
N GLU A 129 4.91 15.40 -5.88
CA GLU A 129 3.68 16.15 -6.10
C GLU A 129 2.46 15.34 -5.69
N ARG A 130 1.46 15.99 -5.13
CA ARG A 130 0.19 15.33 -4.83
C ARG A 130 -0.63 15.14 -6.09
N ASP A 131 -1.17 13.96 -6.26
CA ASP A 131 -2.15 13.60 -7.28
C ASP A 131 -3.51 13.57 -6.57
N ILE A 132 -4.31 14.62 -6.76
CA ILE A 132 -5.61 14.76 -6.09
C ILE A 132 -6.62 13.84 -6.77
N LEU A 133 -7.33 13.04 -5.98
CA LEU A 133 -8.24 12.02 -6.49
C LEU A 133 -9.70 12.45 -6.30
N ASP A 134 -10.59 11.84 -7.07
CA ASP A 134 -12.03 12.09 -7.00
C ASP A 134 -12.66 11.28 -5.86
N ASN A 135 -12.19 11.54 -4.65
CA ASN A 135 -12.68 10.89 -3.43
C ASN A 135 -12.90 11.94 -2.34
N LYS A 136 -13.96 11.76 -1.58
CA LYS A 136 -14.23 12.58 -0.40
C LYS A 136 -13.53 12.02 0.82
N ILE A 137 -13.08 12.88 1.71
CA ILE A 137 -12.52 12.47 2.99
C ILE A 137 -13.66 11.98 3.86
N VAL A 138 -13.54 10.74 4.33
CA VAL A 138 -14.54 10.11 5.21
C VAL A 138 -13.85 9.73 6.51
N ASN A 139 -14.40 10.18 7.62
CA ASN A 139 -13.84 9.86 8.93
C ASN A 139 -14.14 8.40 9.29
N LYS A 140 -13.16 7.75 9.91
CA LYS A 140 -13.33 6.39 10.45
C LYS A 140 -14.29 6.44 11.62
N GLY A 141 -14.97 5.34 11.85
CA GLY A 141 -15.92 5.26 12.96
C GLY A 141 -17.01 4.23 12.72
N LYS A 142 -17.99 4.26 13.57
CA LYS A 142 -19.15 3.36 13.44
C LYS A 142 -20.06 3.80 12.31
N LEU A 143 -20.81 2.85 11.78
CA LEU A 143 -21.90 3.12 10.84
C LEU A 143 -22.81 4.18 11.46
N LYS A 144 -23.22 5.16 10.67
CA LYS A 144 -24.06 6.27 11.17
C LYS A 144 -25.33 5.73 11.78
N LYS A 145 -25.70 6.31 12.91
CA LYS A 145 -26.92 5.94 13.64
C LYS A 145 -28.14 6.10 12.71
N GLY A 146 -29.00 5.10 12.70
CA GLY A 146 -30.22 5.10 11.89
C GLY A 146 -30.06 4.43 10.51
N LEU A 147 -28.85 4.10 10.10
CA LEU A 147 -28.66 3.33 8.87
C LEU A 147 -28.84 1.85 9.14
N ASN A 148 -29.43 1.15 8.16
CA ASN A 148 -29.64 -0.30 8.24
C ASN A 148 -28.36 -1.03 7.85
N PRO A 149 -27.72 -1.79 8.76
CA PRO A 149 -26.46 -2.47 8.45
C PRO A 149 -26.59 -3.59 7.41
N TYR A 150 -27.78 -3.98 7.06
CA TYR A 150 -28.01 -5.05 6.09
C TYR A 150 -28.33 -4.52 4.68
N THR A 151 -28.15 -3.23 4.41
CA THR A 151 -28.36 -2.65 3.08
C THR A 151 -27.06 -2.06 2.54
N GLN A 152 -26.80 -2.30 1.24
CA GLN A 152 -25.61 -1.78 0.56
C GLN A 152 -25.54 -0.25 0.59
N GLU A 153 -26.68 0.41 0.51
CA GLU A 153 -26.76 1.88 0.53
C GLU A 153 -26.09 2.48 1.78
N SER A 154 -26.16 1.79 2.91
CA SER A 154 -25.57 2.25 4.17
C SER A 154 -24.03 2.35 4.11
N TYR A 155 -23.40 1.65 3.16
CA TYR A 155 -21.93 1.59 3.03
C TYR A 155 -21.39 2.38 1.84
N LYS A 156 -22.27 3.06 1.12
CA LYS A 156 -21.93 3.76 -0.13
C LYS A 156 -20.80 4.81 0.07
N ALA A 157 -20.76 5.46 1.22
CA ALA A 157 -19.74 6.47 1.51
C ALA A 157 -18.31 5.89 1.58
N TYR A 158 -18.18 4.60 1.78
CA TYR A 158 -16.88 3.94 1.95
C TYR A 158 -16.33 3.33 0.68
N ASN A 159 -17.12 3.29 -0.40
CA ASN A 159 -16.70 2.81 -1.72
C ASN A 159 -16.92 3.92 -2.72
N GLN A 160 -15.83 4.55 -3.16
CA GLN A 160 -15.90 5.78 -3.93
C GLN A 160 -15.37 5.59 -5.36
N ASN A 161 -14.77 6.62 -5.96
CA ASN A 161 -14.44 6.59 -7.39
C ASN A 161 -13.03 6.05 -7.65
N ASP A 162 -12.03 6.64 -7.00
CA ASP A 162 -10.63 6.35 -7.30
C ASP A 162 -10.03 5.37 -6.29
N TYR A 163 -10.06 4.08 -6.66
CA TYR A 163 -9.54 2.99 -5.82
C TYR A 163 -8.02 2.93 -5.95
N ALA A 164 -7.31 3.31 -4.89
CA ALA A 164 -5.86 3.49 -4.91
C ALA A 164 -5.09 2.24 -5.37
N PRO A 165 -5.46 1.00 -4.96
CA PRO A 165 -4.71 -0.16 -5.46
C PRO A 165 -4.76 -0.32 -6.99
N THR A 166 -5.88 0.05 -7.64
CA THR A 166 -5.98 0.04 -9.11
C THR A 166 -5.04 1.09 -9.72
N LEU A 167 -5.07 2.31 -9.16
CA LEU A 167 -4.24 3.41 -9.70
C LEU A 167 -2.75 3.07 -9.57
N MET A 168 -2.34 2.55 -8.42
CA MET A 168 -0.94 2.16 -8.19
C MET A 168 -0.53 1.00 -9.10
N HIS A 169 -1.43 0.05 -9.32
CA HIS A 169 -1.18 -1.07 -10.24
C HIS A 169 -0.94 -0.58 -11.67
N ASN A 170 -1.80 0.33 -12.14
CA ASN A 170 -1.66 0.90 -13.48
C ASN A 170 -0.30 1.59 -13.65
N GLU A 171 0.16 2.30 -12.61
CA GLU A 171 1.47 2.95 -12.66
C GLU A 171 2.63 1.94 -12.63
N ALA A 172 2.47 0.82 -11.93
CA ALA A 172 3.44 -0.27 -11.98
C ALA A 172 3.59 -0.81 -13.39
N LEU A 173 2.46 -1.07 -14.08
CA LEU A 173 2.47 -1.55 -15.46
C LEU A 173 3.13 -0.53 -16.41
N ARG A 174 2.79 0.76 -16.23
CA ARG A 174 3.42 1.84 -17.02
C ARG A 174 4.93 1.95 -16.75
N PHE A 175 5.36 1.74 -15.50
CA PHE A 175 6.79 1.76 -15.17
C PHE A 175 7.52 0.66 -15.92
N LEU A 176 6.96 -0.55 -15.98
CA LEU A 176 7.57 -1.66 -16.72
C LEU A 176 7.67 -1.33 -18.23
N ASP A 177 6.59 -0.80 -18.81
CA ASP A 177 6.59 -0.40 -20.22
C ASP A 177 7.67 0.64 -20.53
N ARG A 178 7.78 1.67 -19.69
CA ARG A 178 8.76 2.77 -19.90
C ARG A 178 10.19 2.31 -19.75
N ASN A 179 10.42 1.22 -19.02
CA ASN A 179 11.78 0.81 -18.69
C ASN A 179 12.16 -0.56 -19.29
N LYS A 180 11.42 -1.02 -20.29
CA LYS A 180 11.64 -2.34 -20.91
C LYS A 180 13.03 -2.50 -21.56
N GLU A 181 13.68 -1.40 -21.92
CA GLU A 181 15.02 -1.42 -22.51
C GLU A 181 16.13 -1.20 -21.46
N ASN A 182 15.78 -1.15 -20.19
CA ASN A 182 16.72 -0.85 -19.10
C ASN A 182 16.70 -1.98 -18.07
N ASN A 183 17.80 -2.12 -17.34
CA ASN A 183 17.74 -2.87 -16.08
C ASN A 183 16.83 -2.10 -15.13
N PHE A 184 15.87 -2.75 -14.52
CA PHE A 184 14.92 -2.08 -13.63
C PHE A 184 14.77 -2.82 -12.31
N PHE A 185 14.34 -2.06 -11.30
CA PHE A 185 13.94 -2.56 -9.99
C PHE A 185 12.59 -1.93 -9.66
N LEU A 186 11.56 -2.74 -9.49
CA LEU A 186 10.24 -2.28 -9.09
C LEU A 186 9.90 -2.85 -7.71
N TYR A 187 9.72 -1.96 -6.73
CA TYR A 187 9.22 -2.33 -5.41
C TYR A 187 7.71 -2.06 -5.37
N TYR A 188 6.93 -3.13 -5.45
CA TYR A 188 5.47 -3.06 -5.45
C TYR A 188 4.97 -3.32 -4.04
N ALA A 189 4.82 -2.25 -3.25
CA ALA A 189 4.45 -2.30 -1.84
C ALA A 189 2.93 -2.17 -1.67
N SER A 190 2.20 -3.18 -2.15
CA SER A 190 0.73 -3.17 -2.14
C SER A 190 0.18 -2.95 -0.72
N PRO A 191 -0.84 -2.09 -0.55
CA PRO A 191 -1.50 -1.96 0.75
C PRO A 191 -2.52 -3.07 1.02
N ILE A 192 -2.95 -3.83 -0.01
CA ILE A 192 -3.94 -4.90 0.20
C ILE A 192 -3.22 -6.22 0.43
N PRO A 193 -3.78 -7.14 1.24
CA PRO A 193 -5.14 -7.12 1.82
C PRO A 193 -5.24 -6.53 3.24
N HIS A 194 -4.40 -5.56 3.61
CA HIS A 194 -4.51 -4.87 4.90
C HIS A 194 -5.85 -4.12 5.00
N LEU A 195 -6.38 -3.99 6.21
CA LEU A 195 -7.59 -3.19 6.47
C LEU A 195 -7.38 -1.73 6.04
N PRO A 196 -8.41 -1.02 5.59
CA PRO A 196 -9.84 -1.35 5.68
C PRO A 196 -10.30 -2.34 4.60
N LEU A 197 -11.44 -2.98 4.86
CA LEU A 197 -12.04 -3.91 3.92
C LEU A 197 -12.73 -3.12 2.80
N GLN A 198 -12.01 -2.92 1.73
CA GLN A 198 -12.49 -2.23 0.52
C GLN A 198 -11.91 -2.95 -0.70
N ALA A 199 -12.77 -3.35 -1.62
CA ALA A 199 -12.37 -4.16 -2.79
C ALA A 199 -13.27 -3.83 -3.98
N PRO A 200 -12.83 -4.14 -5.21
CA PRO A 200 -13.71 -4.00 -6.37
C PRO A 200 -14.98 -4.82 -6.21
N GLN A 201 -16.11 -4.21 -6.55
CA GLN A 201 -17.43 -4.78 -6.28
C GLN A 201 -17.63 -6.14 -6.96
N ASN A 202 -17.10 -6.32 -8.16
CA ASN A 202 -17.25 -7.60 -8.87
C ASN A 202 -16.64 -8.78 -8.09
N TRP A 203 -15.50 -8.55 -7.42
CA TRP A 203 -14.89 -9.58 -6.60
C TRP A 203 -15.67 -9.79 -5.30
N VAL A 204 -16.22 -8.73 -4.72
CA VAL A 204 -17.07 -8.85 -3.52
C VAL A 204 -18.32 -9.68 -3.85
N ASP A 205 -18.97 -9.38 -4.96
CA ASP A 205 -20.18 -10.10 -5.40
C ASP A 205 -19.88 -11.58 -5.64
N TYR A 206 -18.74 -11.89 -6.27
CA TYR A 206 -18.33 -13.29 -6.50
C TYR A 206 -18.23 -14.05 -5.17
N TYR A 207 -17.62 -13.42 -4.15
CA TYR A 207 -17.48 -14.12 -2.86
C TYR A 207 -18.75 -14.14 -2.03
N ARG A 208 -19.63 -13.14 -2.20
CA ARG A 208 -20.96 -13.18 -1.56
C ARG A 208 -21.76 -14.38 -2.06
N GLU A 209 -21.69 -14.67 -3.35
CA GLU A 209 -22.38 -15.86 -3.89
C GLU A 209 -21.85 -17.17 -3.28
N LYS A 210 -20.54 -17.21 -2.99
CA LYS A 210 -19.92 -18.40 -2.43
C LYS A 210 -20.15 -18.58 -0.93
N PHE A 211 -20.10 -17.46 -0.18
CA PHE A 211 -20.13 -17.50 1.29
C PHE A 211 -21.55 -17.33 1.86
N GLY A 212 -22.47 -16.76 1.08
CA GLY A 212 -23.82 -16.46 1.55
C GLY A 212 -23.85 -15.21 2.43
N GLU A 213 -24.87 -15.14 3.27
CA GLU A 213 -25.05 -14.00 4.19
C GLU A 213 -24.05 -14.07 5.34
N GLU A 214 -23.62 -12.90 5.77
CA GLU A 214 -22.68 -12.77 6.89
C GLU A 214 -23.03 -11.55 7.75
N GLU A 215 -22.57 -11.56 8.98
CA GLU A 215 -22.82 -10.46 9.91
C GLU A 215 -21.98 -9.24 9.52
N PRO A 216 -22.62 -8.09 9.31
CA PRO A 216 -21.88 -6.88 8.95
C PRO A 216 -20.94 -6.39 10.06
N TYR A 217 -19.80 -5.88 9.67
CA TYR A 217 -18.92 -5.14 10.57
C TYR A 217 -19.39 -3.67 10.59
N ILE A 218 -19.88 -3.22 11.72
CA ILE A 218 -20.46 -1.88 11.85
C ILE A 218 -19.44 -0.80 12.25
N GLY A 219 -18.16 -1.14 12.29
CA GLY A 219 -17.11 -0.19 12.61
C GLY A 219 -16.84 -0.07 14.12
N GLY A 220 -15.93 0.83 14.48
CA GLY A 220 -15.63 1.13 15.88
C GLY A 220 -14.23 0.79 16.34
N SER A 221 -13.47 0.01 15.55
CA SER A 221 -12.09 -0.36 15.91
C SER A 221 -11.05 0.35 15.01
N GLY A 222 -11.38 1.57 14.60
CA GLY A 222 -10.42 2.38 13.82
C GLY A 222 -10.46 2.14 12.31
N TYR A 223 -11.37 1.30 11.83
CA TYR A 223 -11.55 1.03 10.40
C TYR A 223 -12.99 1.26 9.99
N TYR A 224 -13.23 1.36 8.68
CA TYR A 224 -14.56 1.62 8.13
C TYR A 224 -15.48 0.42 8.30
N PRO A 225 -16.79 0.66 8.47
CA PRO A 225 -17.78 -0.42 8.41
C PRO A 225 -17.74 -1.13 7.05
N ASN A 226 -18.15 -2.41 7.07
CA ASN A 226 -18.24 -3.21 5.83
C ASN A 226 -19.40 -4.19 5.97
N GLN A 227 -20.23 -4.28 4.91
CA GLN A 227 -21.42 -5.13 4.92
C GLN A 227 -21.07 -6.63 4.87
N TYR A 228 -20.03 -6.99 4.12
CA TYR A 228 -19.66 -8.38 3.88
C TYR A 228 -18.16 -8.57 4.14
N PRO A 229 -17.75 -8.56 5.43
CA PRO A 229 -16.31 -8.52 5.75
C PRO A 229 -15.51 -9.72 5.24
N LYS A 230 -16.03 -10.94 5.34
CA LYS A 230 -15.32 -12.13 4.85
C LYS A 230 -15.22 -12.11 3.31
N ALA A 231 -16.34 -11.81 2.65
CA ALA A 231 -16.35 -11.73 1.18
C ALA A 231 -15.41 -10.63 0.69
N THR A 232 -15.40 -9.47 1.36
CA THR A 232 -14.53 -8.37 0.96
C THR A 232 -13.06 -8.70 1.19
N TYR A 233 -12.72 -9.39 2.28
CA TYR A 233 -11.34 -9.81 2.52
C TYR A 233 -10.87 -10.79 1.44
N ALA A 234 -11.69 -11.79 1.11
CA ALA A 234 -11.38 -12.73 0.03
C ALA A 234 -11.25 -12.02 -1.31
N ALA A 235 -12.11 -11.03 -1.55
CA ALA A 235 -12.07 -10.19 -2.76
C ALA A 235 -10.73 -9.44 -2.88
N MET A 236 -10.24 -8.87 -1.76
CA MET A 236 -8.96 -8.16 -1.74
C MET A 236 -7.81 -9.10 -2.10
N ILE A 237 -7.82 -10.32 -1.56
CA ILE A 237 -6.79 -11.33 -1.85
C ILE A 237 -6.82 -11.70 -3.34
N SER A 238 -8.01 -11.97 -3.89
CA SER A 238 -8.13 -12.33 -5.30
C SER A 238 -7.74 -11.18 -6.22
N TYR A 239 -8.07 -9.94 -5.82
CA TYR A 239 -7.66 -8.79 -6.61
C TYR A 239 -6.14 -8.62 -6.60
N LEU A 240 -5.48 -8.86 -5.46
CA LEU A 240 -4.01 -8.85 -5.39
C LEU A 240 -3.43 -9.94 -6.31
N ASP A 241 -4.00 -11.15 -6.28
CA ASP A 241 -3.54 -12.24 -7.14
C ASP A 241 -3.70 -11.88 -8.62
N GLN A 242 -4.83 -11.25 -8.99
CA GLN A 242 -5.04 -10.75 -10.34
C GLN A 242 -3.93 -9.75 -10.72
N GLN A 243 -3.62 -8.80 -9.83
CA GLN A 243 -2.57 -7.80 -10.09
C GLN A 243 -1.19 -8.44 -10.28
N VAL A 244 -0.87 -9.46 -9.50
CA VAL A 244 0.38 -10.23 -9.66
C VAL A 244 0.39 -10.90 -11.05
N GLY A 245 -0.73 -11.51 -11.43
CA GLY A 245 -0.87 -12.14 -12.75
C GLY A 245 -0.65 -11.14 -13.89
N GLU A 246 -1.17 -9.92 -13.74
CA GLU A 246 -1.03 -8.87 -14.75
C GLU A 246 0.42 -8.36 -14.84
N ILE A 247 1.15 -8.29 -13.73
CA ILE A 247 2.60 -7.98 -13.74
C ILE A 247 3.36 -9.07 -14.52
N VAL A 248 3.08 -10.34 -14.20
CA VAL A 248 3.73 -11.47 -14.91
C VAL A 248 3.43 -11.41 -16.41
N LYS A 249 2.17 -11.14 -16.77
CA LYS A 249 1.77 -11.00 -18.16
C LYS A 249 2.52 -9.86 -18.83
N LYS A 250 2.60 -8.70 -18.18
CA LYS A 250 3.32 -7.53 -18.68
C LYS A 250 4.80 -7.85 -18.93
N LEU A 251 5.45 -8.55 -17.99
CA LEU A 251 6.86 -8.94 -18.16
C LEU A 251 7.05 -9.85 -19.39
N LYS A 252 6.11 -10.74 -19.65
CA LYS A 252 6.13 -11.58 -20.86
C LYS A 252 5.94 -10.76 -22.13
N GLU A 253 4.99 -9.80 -22.10
CA GLU A 253 4.69 -8.92 -23.24
C GLU A 253 5.90 -8.06 -23.63
N ILE A 254 6.65 -7.56 -22.68
CA ILE A 254 7.84 -6.73 -22.95
C ILE A 254 9.11 -7.57 -23.13
N GLY A 255 9.00 -8.91 -23.08
CA GLY A 255 10.12 -9.81 -23.34
C GLY A 255 11.11 -9.97 -22.19
N GLU A 256 10.79 -9.51 -20.99
CA GLU A 256 11.72 -9.50 -19.85
C GLU A 256 11.41 -10.56 -18.80
N TYR A 257 10.42 -11.43 -19.01
CA TYR A 257 10.02 -12.40 -18.00
C TYR A 257 11.16 -13.35 -17.59
N GLU A 258 11.90 -13.89 -18.56
CA GLU A 258 12.97 -14.85 -18.30
C GLU A 258 14.22 -14.18 -17.72
N ASN A 259 14.29 -12.85 -17.78
CA ASN A 259 15.42 -12.05 -17.30
C ASN A 259 15.07 -11.27 -16.03
N THR A 260 13.91 -11.56 -15.41
CA THR A 260 13.43 -10.82 -14.22
C THR A 260 13.33 -11.76 -13.01
N PHE A 261 13.95 -11.36 -11.92
CA PHE A 261 13.76 -11.99 -10.63
C PHE A 261 12.47 -11.45 -10.00
N ILE A 262 11.47 -12.30 -9.82
CA ILE A 262 10.20 -11.92 -9.19
C ILE A 262 10.19 -12.48 -7.77
N ILE A 263 10.10 -11.59 -6.77
CA ILE A 263 10.03 -11.97 -5.36
C ILE A 263 8.66 -11.56 -4.83
N PHE A 264 7.89 -12.51 -4.30
CA PHE A 264 6.61 -12.26 -3.65
C PHE A 264 6.75 -12.59 -2.17
N SER A 265 6.40 -11.63 -1.32
CA SER A 265 6.48 -11.80 0.13
C SER A 265 5.48 -10.88 0.82
N SER A 266 5.27 -11.10 2.11
CA SER A 266 4.54 -10.14 2.96
C SER A 266 5.54 -9.37 3.82
N ASP A 267 5.21 -8.12 4.19
CA ASP A 267 6.06 -7.35 5.10
C ASP A 267 5.92 -7.84 6.55
N ASN A 268 4.76 -8.41 6.91
CA ASN A 268 4.54 -9.04 8.22
C ASN A 268 3.37 -10.03 8.10
N GLY A 269 3.09 -10.78 9.18
CA GLY A 269 1.96 -11.68 9.25
C GLY A 269 0.64 -10.95 9.46
N PRO A 270 -0.50 -11.73 9.40
CA PRO A 270 -1.80 -11.11 9.65
C PRO A 270 -1.85 -10.55 11.08
N UNK A 271 -2.15 -9.30 11.22
CA UNK A 271 -2.15 -8.61 12.46
C UNK A 271 -3.48 -8.69 13.10
N UNK A 272 -3.52 -8.99 13.86
CA UNK A 272 -4.71 -9.22 14.56
C UNK A 272 -5.63 -8.35 14.73
#